data_b12b4e958b2666efa6d0dbaf90a68058
#
_entry.id   b12b4e958b2666efa6d0dbaf90a68058
#
_cell.length_a   1.000
_cell.length_b   1.000
_cell.length_c   1.000
_cell.angle_alpha   90.00
_cell.angle_beta   90.00
_cell.angle_gamma   90.00
#
_symmetry.space_group_name_H-M   'P 1'
#
loop_
_entity.id
_entity.type
_entity.pdbx_description
1 polymer ?
#
loop_
_entity_poly.entity_id
_entity_poly.type
_entity_poly.pdbx_seq_one_letter_code
_entity_poly.pdbx_strand_id
1 'polypeptide(L)'
;MKILIVIPCYNEEEVLPKTLDVLGALIRKIKKETDADTELLLVDDGSRDHTWQMISDAAKEHGYVHGIKLSHNRGHQNALWAGMEAAVDHCDAMVSIDADLQDDENVIVDMVRQVQEGKDIIYGVRKERKTDTFFKRFTAQAFYKLMQSVDKETVYNHADFRMMTNRTLKALMQYPERNLFLRAIVRQLGFREGFVYYDRKAREAGESKYPFTKMLSF
;
A
#
# COMPACT_ATOMS: atom_id res chain seq x y z
N MET A 1 8.21 -17.42 -7.88
CA MET A 1 7.67 -16.06 -8.07
C MET A 1 8.22 -15.17 -6.97
N LYS A 2 8.73 -13.99 -7.32
CA LYS A 2 9.28 -13.03 -6.35
C LYS A 2 8.27 -11.90 -6.10
N ILE A 3 7.91 -11.68 -4.83
CA ILE A 3 7.01 -10.62 -4.38
C ILE A 3 7.81 -9.57 -3.62
N LEU A 4 7.51 -8.29 -3.83
CA LEU A 4 8.07 -7.20 -3.06
C LEU A 4 6.94 -6.47 -2.30
N ILE A 5 7.04 -6.41 -0.97
CA ILE A 5 6.10 -5.61 -0.14
C ILE A 5 6.72 -4.22 0.04
N VAL A 6 6.06 -3.20 -0.49
CA VAL A 6 6.50 -1.80 -0.42
C VAL A 6 5.76 -1.08 0.72
N ILE A 7 6.53 -0.47 1.62
CA ILE A 7 6.02 0.13 2.85
C ILE A 7 6.53 1.56 2.96
N PRO A 8 5.73 2.59 2.62
CA PRO A 8 6.10 3.97 2.87
C PRO A 8 6.08 4.27 4.38
N CYS A 9 7.16 4.89 4.87
CA CYS A 9 7.38 5.18 6.29
C CYS A 9 7.66 6.67 6.48
N TYR A 10 7.03 7.30 7.47
CA TYR A 10 7.35 8.66 7.90
C TYR A 10 7.08 8.84 9.40
N ASN A 11 8.15 8.96 10.20
CA ASN A 11 8.09 8.99 11.66
C ASN A 11 7.27 7.83 12.24
N GLU A 12 7.73 6.61 12.01
CA GLU A 12 7.05 5.36 12.39
C GLU A 12 7.84 4.58 13.45
N GLU A 13 8.76 5.21 14.20
CA GLU A 13 9.61 4.53 15.20
C GLU A 13 8.83 3.72 16.23
N GLU A 14 7.60 4.17 16.60
CA GLU A 14 6.76 3.49 17.58
C GLU A 14 6.13 2.19 17.06
N VAL A 15 5.82 2.13 15.76
CA VAL A 15 5.09 1.00 15.17
C VAL A 15 5.99 0.05 14.38
N LEU A 16 7.11 0.54 13.86
CA LEU A 16 7.96 -0.18 12.93
C LEU A 16 8.50 -1.52 13.47
N PRO A 17 8.90 -1.67 14.77
CA PRO A 17 9.35 -2.97 15.29
C PRO A 17 8.28 -4.03 15.14
N LYS A 18 7.05 -3.72 15.53
CA LYS A 18 5.92 -4.65 15.39
C LYS A 18 5.60 -4.95 13.93
N THR A 19 5.69 -3.95 13.06
CA THR A 19 5.45 -4.10 11.62
C THR A 19 6.44 -5.07 11.01
N LEU A 20 7.72 -4.97 11.35
CA LEU A 20 8.76 -5.89 10.87
C LEU A 20 8.51 -7.33 11.36
N ASP A 21 8.14 -7.52 12.62
CA ASP A 21 7.83 -8.84 13.18
C ASP A 21 6.64 -9.50 12.46
N VAL A 22 5.55 -8.74 12.29
CA VAL A 22 4.32 -9.22 11.64
C VAL A 22 4.58 -9.57 10.17
N LEU A 23 5.26 -8.69 9.43
CA LEU A 23 5.58 -8.94 8.03
C LEU A 23 6.63 -10.04 7.86
N GLY A 24 7.57 -10.19 8.78
CA GLY A 24 8.49 -11.32 8.81
C GLY A 24 7.76 -12.68 8.99
N ALA A 25 6.73 -12.71 9.82
CA ALA A 25 5.87 -13.90 9.94
C ALA A 25 5.04 -14.14 8.67
N LEU A 26 4.51 -13.08 8.06
CA LEU A 26 3.76 -13.14 6.81
C LEU A 26 4.60 -13.69 5.65
N ILE A 27 5.87 -13.28 5.52
CA ILE A 27 6.80 -13.82 4.49
C ILE A 27 6.88 -15.33 4.57
N ARG A 28 7.07 -15.87 5.78
CA ARG A 28 7.11 -17.33 6.00
C ARG A 28 5.80 -18.02 5.62
N LYS A 29 4.67 -17.38 5.92
CA LYS A 29 3.33 -17.86 5.56
C LYS A 29 3.14 -17.88 4.05
N ILE A 30 3.48 -16.77 3.34
CA ILE A 30 3.40 -16.68 1.87
C ILE A 30 4.24 -17.80 1.24
N LYS A 31 5.49 -17.97 1.68
CA LYS A 31 6.35 -19.04 1.16
C LYS A 31 5.74 -20.43 1.33
N LYS A 32 5.18 -20.70 2.50
CA LYS A 32 4.55 -21.99 2.80
C LYS A 32 3.30 -22.26 1.96
N GLU A 33 2.48 -21.23 1.71
CA GLU A 33 1.15 -21.41 1.12
C GLU A 33 1.11 -21.21 -0.41
N THR A 34 2.09 -20.48 -0.96
CA THR A 34 2.09 -20.08 -2.38
C THR A 34 3.41 -20.40 -3.11
N ASP A 35 4.42 -20.86 -2.38
CA ASP A 35 5.81 -21.04 -2.85
C ASP A 35 6.43 -19.75 -3.46
N ALA A 36 5.91 -18.58 -3.13
CA ALA A 36 6.47 -17.31 -3.55
C ALA A 36 7.57 -16.84 -2.57
N ASP A 37 8.68 -16.35 -3.11
CA ASP A 37 9.72 -15.68 -2.34
C ASP A 37 9.30 -14.19 -2.15
N THR A 38 9.43 -13.68 -0.93
CA THR A 38 8.93 -12.35 -0.58
C THR A 38 10.00 -11.54 0.12
N GLU A 39 10.15 -10.28 -0.27
CA GLU A 39 11.05 -9.30 0.33
C GLU A 39 10.27 -8.04 0.75
N LEU A 40 10.83 -7.26 1.68
CA LEU A 40 10.31 -5.98 2.14
C LEU A 40 11.14 -4.84 1.57
N LEU A 41 10.48 -3.81 1.07
CA LEU A 41 11.09 -2.54 0.71
C LEU A 41 10.45 -1.42 1.52
N LEU A 42 11.16 -0.90 2.52
CA LEU A 42 10.73 0.22 3.31
C LEU A 42 11.25 1.53 2.70
N VAL A 43 10.34 2.48 2.48
CA VAL A 43 10.70 3.77 1.89
C VAL A 43 10.52 4.86 2.95
N ASP A 44 11.65 5.34 3.50
CA ASP A 44 11.66 6.43 4.47
C ASP A 44 11.44 7.78 3.76
N ASP A 45 10.32 8.42 4.02
CA ASP A 45 9.96 9.73 3.46
C ASP A 45 10.59 10.90 4.23
N GLY A 46 11.88 10.80 4.52
CA GLY A 46 12.63 11.83 5.22
C GLY A 46 12.21 12.00 6.68
N SER A 47 12.11 10.90 7.42
CA SER A 47 11.78 10.89 8.85
C SER A 47 12.78 11.68 9.68
N ARG A 48 12.29 12.21 10.82
CA ARG A 48 13.06 13.01 11.77
C ARG A 48 13.35 12.27 13.07
N ASP A 49 12.70 11.13 13.27
CA ASP A 49 12.85 10.19 14.37
C ASP A 49 13.83 9.05 14.01
N HIS A 50 13.82 7.95 14.75
CA HIS A 50 14.72 6.83 14.53
C HIS A 50 14.26 5.86 13.43
N THR A 51 13.19 6.15 12.68
CA THR A 51 12.63 5.28 11.64
C THR A 51 13.70 4.80 10.65
N TRP A 52 14.52 5.72 10.09
CA TRP A 52 15.56 5.33 9.15
C TRP A 52 16.65 4.44 9.77
N GLN A 53 17.06 4.74 11.01
CA GLN A 53 18.05 3.91 11.71
C GLN A 53 17.54 2.48 11.86
N MET A 54 16.27 2.32 12.25
CA MET A 54 15.64 1.01 12.42
C MET A 54 15.54 0.25 11.08
N ILE A 55 15.18 0.91 9.99
CA ILE A 55 15.18 0.33 8.64
C ILE A 55 16.57 -0.16 8.26
N SER A 56 17.60 0.69 8.47
CA SER A 56 18.99 0.37 8.14
C SER A 56 19.51 -0.83 8.93
N ASP A 57 19.14 -0.93 10.20
CA ASP A 57 19.59 -2.02 11.06
C ASP A 57 18.85 -3.32 10.71
N ALA A 58 17.55 -3.27 10.46
CA ALA A 58 16.77 -4.41 9.97
C ALA A 58 17.30 -4.93 8.60
N ALA A 59 17.73 -4.05 7.70
CA ALA A 59 18.31 -4.44 6.42
C ALA A 59 19.68 -5.13 6.55
N LYS A 60 20.46 -4.82 7.60
CA LYS A 60 21.72 -5.54 7.90
C LYS A 60 21.48 -6.90 8.52
N GLU A 61 20.43 -7.01 9.35
CA GLU A 61 20.11 -8.22 10.09
C GLU A 61 19.34 -9.25 9.24
N HIS A 62 18.49 -8.77 8.33
CA HIS A 62 17.58 -9.61 7.56
C HIS A 62 17.79 -9.42 6.05
N GLY A 63 18.28 -10.43 5.37
CA GLY A 63 18.56 -10.39 3.94
C GLY A 63 17.32 -10.17 3.03
N TYR A 64 16.11 -10.24 3.59
CA TYR A 64 14.86 -9.95 2.89
C TYR A 64 14.33 -8.51 3.13
N VAL A 65 15.04 -7.68 3.91
CA VAL A 65 14.67 -6.30 4.19
C VAL A 65 15.58 -5.35 3.41
N HIS A 66 14.96 -4.41 2.70
CA HIS A 66 15.63 -3.35 1.95
C HIS A 66 15.07 -2.00 2.35
N GLY A 67 15.89 -0.95 2.24
CA GLY A 67 15.50 0.41 2.58
C GLY A 67 15.86 1.42 1.50
N ILE A 68 14.97 2.37 1.26
CA ILE A 68 15.21 3.60 0.48
C ILE A 68 14.95 4.79 1.40
N LYS A 69 15.85 5.78 1.37
CA LYS A 69 15.68 7.04 2.09
C LYS A 69 15.53 8.20 1.12
N LEU A 70 14.42 8.92 1.21
CA LEU A 70 14.26 10.18 0.49
C LEU A 70 15.00 11.31 1.24
N SER A 71 15.49 12.28 0.49
CA SER A 71 16.28 13.40 1.04
C SER A 71 15.48 14.29 2.00
N HIS A 72 14.16 14.34 1.84
CA HIS A 72 13.20 15.06 2.70
C HIS A 72 11.79 14.54 2.47
N ASN A 73 10.86 14.91 3.34
CA ASN A 73 9.44 14.52 3.20
C ASN A 73 8.86 15.05 1.88
N ARG A 74 8.39 14.12 1.06
CA ARG A 74 7.73 14.36 -0.24
C ARG A 74 6.26 13.97 -0.24
N GLY A 75 5.79 13.40 0.87
CA GLY A 75 4.44 12.90 1.07
C GLY A 75 4.24 11.45 0.61
N HIS A 76 3.24 10.82 1.22
CA HIS A 76 2.95 9.40 1.09
C HIS A 76 2.93 8.88 -0.35
N GLN A 77 2.26 9.60 -1.28
CA GLN A 77 2.15 9.17 -2.68
C GLN A 77 3.52 9.15 -3.39
N ASN A 78 4.40 10.12 -3.10
CA ASN A 78 5.73 10.15 -3.70
C ASN A 78 6.66 9.10 -3.09
N ALA A 79 6.54 8.82 -1.79
CA ALA A 79 7.27 7.71 -1.16
C ALA A 79 6.83 6.36 -1.75
N LEU A 80 5.52 6.16 -1.92
CA LEU A 80 4.98 4.97 -2.56
C LEU A 80 5.46 4.86 -4.02
N TRP A 81 5.45 5.96 -4.78
CA TRP A 81 5.97 5.98 -6.15
C TRP A 81 7.44 5.59 -6.23
N ALA A 82 8.29 6.12 -5.35
CA ALA A 82 9.71 5.75 -5.29
C ALA A 82 9.89 4.24 -5.03
N GLY A 83 9.07 3.67 -4.17
CA GLY A 83 9.06 2.22 -3.93
C GLY A 83 8.58 1.43 -5.14
N MET A 84 7.55 1.90 -5.86
CA MET A 84 7.07 1.28 -7.10
C MET A 84 8.13 1.33 -8.22
N GLU A 85 8.80 2.48 -8.38
CA GLU A 85 9.88 2.65 -9.35
C GLU A 85 11.05 1.69 -9.07
N ALA A 86 11.44 1.56 -7.79
CA ALA A 86 12.47 0.61 -7.39
C ALA A 86 12.04 -0.87 -7.53
N ALA A 87 10.73 -1.16 -7.53
CA ALA A 87 10.21 -2.51 -7.72
C ALA A 87 10.26 -2.98 -9.18
N VAL A 88 10.30 -2.04 -10.14
CA VAL A 88 10.33 -2.36 -11.57
C VAL A 88 11.56 -3.22 -11.89
N ASP A 89 11.33 -4.36 -12.58
CA ASP A 89 12.34 -5.36 -12.94
C ASP A 89 13.06 -6.07 -11.77
N HIS A 90 12.65 -5.80 -10.53
CA HIS A 90 13.21 -6.47 -9.34
C HIS A 90 12.28 -7.52 -8.71
N CYS A 91 11.01 -7.55 -9.11
CA CYS A 91 10.04 -8.54 -8.66
C CYS A 91 9.05 -8.92 -9.77
N ASP A 92 8.34 -10.04 -9.59
CA ASP A 92 7.25 -10.45 -10.48
C ASP A 92 5.96 -9.66 -10.18
N ALA A 93 5.73 -9.36 -8.89
CA ALA A 93 4.67 -8.49 -8.43
C ALA A 93 5.08 -7.74 -7.14
N MET A 94 4.56 -6.53 -6.96
CA MET A 94 4.70 -5.77 -5.73
C MET A 94 3.33 -5.58 -5.07
N VAL A 95 3.32 -5.47 -3.75
CA VAL A 95 2.15 -5.03 -2.98
C VAL A 95 2.52 -3.85 -2.11
N SER A 96 1.67 -2.82 -2.08
CA SER A 96 1.80 -1.67 -1.17
C SER A 96 0.96 -1.88 0.08
N ILE A 97 1.51 -1.58 1.26
CA ILE A 97 0.81 -1.61 2.54
C ILE A 97 1.34 -0.50 3.45
N ASP A 98 0.46 0.10 4.26
CA ASP A 98 0.85 1.11 5.25
C ASP A 98 1.60 0.49 6.44
N ALA A 99 2.56 1.23 7.01
CA ALA A 99 3.37 0.76 8.14
C ALA A 99 2.56 0.55 9.43
N ASP A 100 1.37 1.15 9.56
CA ASP A 100 0.54 1.10 10.77
C ASP A 100 -0.30 -0.17 10.95
N LEU A 101 -0.19 -1.13 10.01
CA LEU A 101 -0.89 -2.43 10.01
C LEU A 101 -2.41 -2.34 10.22
N GLN A 102 -3.05 -1.21 9.83
CA GLN A 102 -4.51 -1.10 9.88
C GLN A 102 -5.19 -1.94 8.81
N ASP A 103 -4.54 -2.12 7.68
CA ASP A 103 -5.00 -3.03 6.64
C ASP A 103 -4.57 -4.46 6.99
N ASP A 104 -5.41 -5.46 6.70
CA ASP A 104 -5.13 -6.84 7.07
C ASP A 104 -4.07 -7.46 6.14
N GLU A 105 -2.86 -7.54 6.64
CA GLU A 105 -1.71 -8.09 5.93
C GLU A 105 -1.92 -9.56 5.47
N ASN A 106 -2.78 -10.30 6.15
CA ASN A 106 -3.00 -11.72 5.83
C ASN A 106 -3.64 -11.94 4.47
N VAL A 107 -4.41 -10.96 3.95
CA VAL A 107 -5.03 -11.08 2.61
C VAL A 107 -4.00 -11.00 1.48
N ILE A 108 -2.74 -10.63 1.77
CA ILE A 108 -1.65 -10.65 0.78
C ILE A 108 -1.45 -12.06 0.23
N VAL A 109 -1.66 -13.11 1.03
CA VAL A 109 -1.60 -14.51 0.57
C VAL A 109 -2.60 -14.75 -0.57
N ASP A 110 -3.82 -14.27 -0.43
CA ASP A 110 -4.85 -14.42 -1.46
C ASP A 110 -4.59 -13.51 -2.67
N MET A 111 -3.96 -12.33 -2.47
CA MET A 111 -3.49 -11.52 -3.60
C MET A 111 -2.43 -12.27 -4.43
N VAL A 112 -1.47 -12.94 -3.78
CA VAL A 112 -0.45 -13.74 -4.46
C VAL A 112 -1.09 -14.87 -5.27
N ARG A 113 -2.07 -15.58 -4.71
CA ARG A 113 -2.80 -16.63 -5.43
C ARG A 113 -3.50 -16.08 -6.69
N GLN A 114 -4.15 -14.93 -6.58
CA GLN A 114 -4.81 -14.30 -7.73
C GLN A 114 -3.81 -13.86 -8.82
N VAL A 115 -2.60 -13.42 -8.45
CA VAL A 115 -1.53 -13.19 -9.45
C VAL A 115 -1.13 -14.50 -10.13
N GLN A 116 -0.99 -15.59 -9.38
CA GLN A 116 -0.68 -16.91 -9.95
C GLN A 116 -1.79 -17.41 -10.88
N GLU A 117 -3.05 -17.00 -10.65
CA GLU A 117 -4.21 -17.26 -11.52
C GLU A 117 -4.27 -16.31 -12.75
N GLY A 118 -3.30 -15.41 -12.90
CA GLY A 118 -3.17 -14.52 -14.06
C GLY A 118 -3.90 -13.19 -13.93
N LYS A 119 -4.26 -12.76 -12.72
CA LYS A 119 -4.66 -11.37 -12.44
C LYS A 119 -3.44 -10.47 -12.40
N ASP A 120 -3.62 -9.20 -12.74
CA ASP A 120 -2.53 -8.24 -12.88
C ASP A 120 -2.53 -7.19 -11.78
N ILE A 121 -3.72 -6.76 -11.36
CA ILE A 121 -3.93 -5.77 -10.31
C ILE A 121 -4.94 -6.35 -9.33
N ILE A 122 -4.57 -6.47 -8.07
CA ILE A 122 -5.46 -6.96 -7.02
C ILE A 122 -5.63 -5.87 -5.97
N TYR A 123 -6.87 -5.41 -5.79
CA TYR A 123 -7.21 -4.37 -4.83
C TYR A 123 -7.60 -4.96 -3.48
N GLY A 124 -7.03 -4.41 -2.41
CA GLY A 124 -7.55 -4.59 -1.07
C GLY A 124 -8.75 -3.66 -0.85
N VAL A 125 -9.90 -4.24 -0.59
CA VAL A 125 -11.17 -3.51 -0.40
C VAL A 125 -11.62 -3.66 1.04
N ARG A 126 -11.81 -2.53 1.72
CA ARG A 126 -12.32 -2.50 3.10
C ARG A 126 -13.81 -2.82 3.10
N LYS A 127 -14.21 -3.83 3.88
CA LYS A 127 -15.64 -4.10 4.11
C LYS A 127 -16.31 -2.91 4.80
N GLU A 128 -17.55 -2.62 4.44
CA GLU A 128 -18.30 -1.54 5.08
C GLU A 128 -18.51 -1.82 6.57
N ARG A 129 -18.21 -0.84 7.43
CA ARG A 129 -18.63 -0.90 8.83
C ARG A 129 -20.12 -0.66 8.93
N LYS A 130 -20.85 -1.64 9.46
CA LYS A 130 -22.29 -1.50 9.79
C LYS A 130 -22.60 -0.41 10.85
N THR A 131 -21.56 0.20 11.44
CA THR A 131 -21.63 1.18 12.55
C THR A 131 -21.56 2.64 12.12
N ASP A 132 -21.47 2.96 10.83
CA ASP A 132 -21.45 4.36 10.40
C ASP A 132 -22.84 5.01 10.58
N THR A 133 -22.86 6.15 11.30
CA THR A 133 -24.06 6.92 11.54
C THR A 133 -24.71 7.34 10.22
N PHE A 134 -26.06 7.39 10.19
CA PHE A 134 -26.86 7.74 9.01
C PHE A 134 -26.40 9.00 8.31
N PHE A 135 -25.93 10.00 9.06
CA PHE A 135 -25.40 11.26 8.54
C PHE A 135 -24.06 11.08 7.78
N LYS A 136 -23.13 10.24 8.30
CA LYS A 136 -21.87 9.92 7.60
C LYS A 136 -22.13 9.15 6.31
N ARG A 137 -23.10 8.22 6.32
CA ARG A 137 -23.49 7.49 5.10
C ARG A 137 -24.10 8.42 4.05
N PHE A 138 -24.94 9.36 4.44
CA PHE A 138 -25.59 10.30 3.52
C PHE A 138 -24.58 11.27 2.88
N THR A 139 -23.69 11.87 3.67
CA THR A 139 -22.64 12.78 3.14
C THR A 139 -21.63 12.05 2.28
N ALA A 140 -21.22 10.82 2.65
CA ALA A 140 -20.40 9.96 1.82
C ALA A 140 -21.10 9.59 0.50
N GLN A 141 -22.36 9.19 0.53
CA GLN A 141 -23.12 8.88 -0.69
C GLN A 141 -23.30 10.08 -1.61
N ALA A 142 -23.55 11.29 -1.07
CA ALA A 142 -23.63 12.52 -1.86
C ALA A 142 -22.28 12.84 -2.53
N PHE A 143 -21.18 12.71 -1.79
CA PHE A 143 -19.81 12.88 -2.31
C PHE A 143 -19.50 11.84 -3.40
N TYR A 144 -19.83 10.57 -3.18
CA TYR A 144 -19.59 9.52 -4.17
C TYR A 144 -20.47 9.66 -5.41
N LYS A 145 -21.75 10.11 -5.29
CA LYS A 145 -22.57 10.42 -6.45
C LYS A 145 -21.98 11.57 -7.28
N LEU A 146 -21.41 12.59 -6.62
CA LEU A 146 -20.69 13.67 -7.29
C LEU A 146 -19.43 13.12 -7.98
N MET A 147 -18.66 12.29 -7.34
CA MET A 147 -17.44 11.68 -7.91
C MET A 147 -17.77 10.71 -9.04
N GLN A 148 -18.85 9.92 -8.95
CA GLN A 148 -19.32 9.04 -10.03
C GLN A 148 -19.80 9.80 -11.27
N SER A 149 -20.20 11.08 -11.14
CA SER A 149 -20.49 11.93 -12.30
C SER A 149 -19.23 12.36 -13.04
N VAL A 150 -18.07 12.35 -12.36
CA VAL A 150 -16.76 12.71 -12.90
C VAL A 150 -15.98 11.46 -13.35
N ASP A 151 -16.09 10.37 -12.59
CA ASP A 151 -15.46 9.08 -12.91
C ASP A 151 -16.40 7.92 -12.54
N LYS A 152 -17.01 7.30 -13.55
CA LYS A 152 -17.97 6.19 -13.40
C LYS A 152 -17.34 4.89 -12.89
N GLU A 153 -16.02 4.80 -12.83
CA GLU A 153 -15.27 3.58 -12.51
C GLU A 153 -14.63 3.60 -11.13
N THR A 154 -14.89 4.60 -10.29
CA THR A 154 -14.30 4.68 -8.94
C THR A 154 -14.70 3.47 -8.10
N VAL A 155 -13.74 2.61 -7.72
CA VAL A 155 -13.96 1.52 -6.74
C VAL A 155 -14.19 2.14 -5.37
N TYR A 156 -15.36 1.90 -4.82
CA TYR A 156 -15.73 2.32 -3.48
C TYR A 156 -14.80 1.68 -2.44
N ASN A 157 -14.29 2.46 -1.48
CA ASN A 157 -13.50 1.97 -0.32
C ASN A 157 -12.14 1.28 -0.61
N HIS A 158 -11.53 1.44 -1.81
CA HIS A 158 -10.18 0.92 -1.99
C HIS A 158 -9.13 1.87 -1.39
N ALA A 159 -8.19 1.30 -0.67
CA ALA A 159 -7.02 1.98 -0.14
C ALA A 159 -5.86 1.95 -1.16
N ASP A 160 -4.70 2.52 -0.79
CA ASP A 160 -3.47 2.31 -1.55
C ASP A 160 -2.89 0.89 -1.37
N PHE A 161 -3.60 0.04 -0.61
CA PHE A 161 -3.32 -1.38 -0.43
C PHE A 161 -3.72 -2.17 -1.68
N ARG A 162 -2.75 -2.47 -2.52
CA ARG A 162 -2.96 -3.19 -3.78
C ARG A 162 -1.72 -3.97 -4.19
N MET A 163 -1.92 -5.08 -4.91
CA MET A 163 -0.85 -5.82 -5.56
C MET A 163 -0.87 -5.54 -7.06
N MET A 164 0.30 -5.39 -7.67
CA MET A 164 0.49 -5.10 -9.09
C MET A 164 1.62 -5.95 -9.64
N THR A 165 1.40 -6.59 -10.80
CA THR A 165 2.47 -7.32 -11.51
C THR A 165 3.52 -6.37 -12.09
N ASN A 166 4.74 -6.86 -12.36
CA ASN A 166 5.79 -6.05 -12.96
C ASN A 166 5.37 -5.40 -14.29
N ARG A 167 4.57 -6.10 -15.10
CA ARG A 167 4.08 -5.52 -16.36
C ARG A 167 3.15 -4.32 -16.14
N THR A 168 2.33 -4.33 -15.09
CA THR A 168 1.48 -3.20 -14.74
C THR A 168 2.27 -2.05 -14.14
N LEU A 169 3.32 -2.33 -13.37
CA LEU A 169 4.26 -1.32 -12.88
C LEU A 169 4.96 -0.62 -14.06
N LYS A 170 5.46 -1.38 -15.04
CA LYS A 170 6.08 -0.80 -16.25
C LYS A 170 5.12 0.09 -17.02
N ALA A 171 3.86 -0.30 -17.16
CA ALA A 171 2.85 0.52 -17.81
C ALA A 171 2.56 1.79 -17.02
N LEU A 172 2.46 1.68 -15.68
CA LEU A 172 2.26 2.83 -14.79
C LEU A 172 3.40 3.85 -14.89
N MET A 173 4.66 3.39 -14.95
CA MET A 173 5.83 4.25 -15.05
C MET A 173 5.92 5.05 -16.37
N GLN A 174 5.10 4.71 -17.38
CA GLN A 174 5.02 5.46 -18.63
C GLN A 174 4.09 6.69 -18.54
N TYR A 175 3.31 6.81 -17.46
CA TYR A 175 2.44 7.97 -17.26
C TYR A 175 3.26 9.21 -16.89
N PRO A 176 3.07 10.32 -17.59
CA PRO A 176 3.87 11.55 -17.40
C PRO A 176 3.40 12.41 -16.23
N GLU A 177 2.30 12.05 -15.56
CA GLU A 177 1.72 12.82 -14.47
C GLU A 177 2.67 12.97 -13.29
N ARG A 178 2.85 14.23 -12.86
CA ARG A 178 3.65 14.57 -11.67
C ARG A 178 2.83 14.70 -10.40
N ASN A 179 1.54 15.04 -10.54
CA ASN A 179 0.57 15.07 -9.45
C ASN A 179 -0.11 13.71 -9.35
N LEU A 180 0.52 12.80 -8.63
CA LEU A 180 0.13 11.40 -8.59
C LEU A 180 -1.16 11.21 -7.78
N PHE A 181 -2.27 10.96 -8.47
CA PHE A 181 -3.44 10.35 -7.88
C PHE A 181 -3.49 8.87 -8.30
N LEU A 182 -2.62 8.07 -7.69
CA LEU A 182 -2.38 6.66 -8.06
C LEU A 182 -3.66 5.83 -8.11
N ARG A 183 -4.65 6.14 -7.27
CA ARG A 183 -5.93 5.43 -7.24
C ARG A 183 -6.71 5.54 -8.54
N ALA A 184 -6.66 6.68 -9.20
CA ALA A 184 -7.33 6.87 -10.49
C ALA A 184 -6.48 6.31 -11.64
N ILE A 185 -5.17 6.62 -11.67
CA ILE A 185 -4.28 6.25 -12.77
C ILE A 185 -4.20 4.73 -12.93
N VAL A 186 -4.04 3.99 -11.82
CA VAL A 186 -3.88 2.52 -11.86
C VAL A 186 -5.07 1.84 -12.53
N ARG A 187 -6.29 2.33 -12.37
CA ARG A 187 -7.47 1.76 -13.02
C ARG A 187 -7.51 2.01 -14.53
N GLN A 188 -7.02 3.18 -14.96
CA GLN A 188 -6.98 3.52 -16.38
C GLN A 188 -6.03 2.62 -17.18
N LEU A 189 -5.16 1.85 -16.53
CA LEU A 189 -4.26 0.91 -17.17
C LEU A 189 -4.99 -0.23 -17.90
N GLY A 190 -6.23 -0.57 -17.51
CA GLY A 190 -7.07 -1.55 -18.21
C GLY A 190 -6.60 -3.01 -18.11
N PHE A 191 -5.81 -3.35 -17.09
CA PHE A 191 -5.33 -4.72 -16.86
C PHE A 191 -6.38 -5.58 -16.15
N ARG A 192 -6.14 -6.91 -16.06
CA ARG A 192 -7.03 -7.85 -15.38
C ARG A 192 -7.06 -7.60 -13.88
N GLU A 193 -8.22 -7.22 -13.37
CA GLU A 193 -8.41 -6.88 -11.97
C GLU A 193 -8.85 -8.08 -11.11
N GLY A 194 -8.48 -8.04 -9.84
CA GLY A 194 -8.94 -8.91 -8.78
C GLY A 194 -9.20 -8.12 -7.50
N PHE A 195 -9.93 -8.72 -6.57
CA PHE A 195 -10.31 -8.06 -5.31
C PHE A 195 -10.15 -9.02 -4.14
N VAL A 196 -9.65 -8.50 -3.01
CA VAL A 196 -9.67 -9.16 -1.71
C VAL A 196 -10.35 -8.25 -0.71
N TYR A 197 -11.21 -8.81 0.13
CA TYR A 197 -12.02 -8.04 1.07
C TYR A 197 -11.55 -8.31 2.50
N TYR A 198 -11.32 -7.24 3.28
CA TYR A 198 -10.85 -7.35 4.65
C TYR A 198 -11.53 -6.34 5.58
N ASP A 199 -11.46 -6.62 6.88
CA ASP A 199 -11.92 -5.72 7.93
C ASP A 199 -10.73 -4.89 8.42
N ARG A 200 -10.89 -3.55 8.42
CA ARG A 200 -9.85 -2.64 8.88
C ARG A 200 -9.66 -2.78 10.40
N LYS A 201 -8.43 -3.04 10.82
CA LYS A 201 -8.05 -3.07 12.24
C LYS A 201 -8.08 -1.66 12.84
N ALA A 202 -8.27 -1.56 14.16
CA ALA A 202 -8.07 -0.30 14.87
C ALA A 202 -6.57 0.03 14.88
N ARG A 203 -6.21 1.32 14.81
CA ARG A 203 -4.82 1.76 14.97
C ARG A 203 -4.36 1.42 16.40
N GLU A 204 -3.25 0.73 16.54
CA GLU A 204 -2.74 0.31 17.85
C GLU A 204 -1.77 1.33 18.45
N ALA A 205 -1.05 2.10 17.64
CA ALA A 205 -0.12 3.15 18.09
C ALA A 205 0.02 4.24 17.02
N GLY A 206 0.63 5.39 17.40
CA GLY A 206 0.89 6.53 16.54
C GLY A 206 -0.28 7.52 16.43
N GLU A 207 0.04 8.80 16.17
CA GLU A 207 -0.95 9.87 16.00
C GLU A 207 -1.46 9.94 14.54
N SER A 208 -2.68 10.47 14.36
CA SER A 208 -3.22 10.74 13.02
C SER A 208 -2.41 11.87 12.36
N LYS A 209 -1.65 11.55 11.31
CA LYS A 209 -0.76 12.50 10.60
C LYS A 209 -1.50 13.44 9.64
N TYR A 210 -2.86 13.37 9.57
CA TYR A 210 -3.71 14.26 8.78
C TYR A 210 -4.61 15.12 9.69
N PRO A 211 -4.12 16.26 10.21
CA PRO A 211 -5.00 17.22 10.88
C PRO A 211 -5.98 17.80 9.84
N PHE A 212 -7.17 18.17 10.32
CA PHE A 212 -8.30 18.71 9.51
C PHE A 212 -7.89 19.86 8.58
N THR A 213 -6.86 20.63 8.96
CA THR A 213 -6.30 21.74 8.17
C THR A 213 -5.58 21.30 6.89
N LYS A 214 -5.01 20.09 6.85
CA LYS A 214 -4.39 19.54 5.62
C LYS A 214 -5.42 18.96 4.63
N MET A 215 -6.63 18.62 5.09
CA MET A 215 -7.70 18.16 4.19
C MET A 215 -8.31 19.28 3.33
N LEU A 216 -8.09 20.55 3.69
CA LEU A 216 -8.61 21.72 2.98
C LEU A 216 -7.60 22.34 1.99
N SER A 217 -6.41 21.78 1.87
CA SER A 217 -5.33 22.28 1.00
C SER A 217 -5.11 21.45 -0.28
N PHE A 218 -6.10 20.63 -0.66
CA PHE A 218 -6.14 19.93 -1.94
C PHE A 218 -7.10 20.58 -2.90
#